data_a5cf4523b97ce4cc78634ca41dbe6fda
#
_entry.id   a5cf4523b97ce4cc78634ca41dbe6fda
#
_cell.length_a   1.000
_cell.length_b   1.000
_cell.length_c   1.000
_cell.angle_alpha   90.00
_cell.angle_beta   90.00
_cell.angle_gamma   90.00
#
_symmetry.space_group_name_H-M   'P 1'
#
loop_
_entity.id
_entity.type
_entity.pdbx_description
1 polymer ?
#
loop_
_entity_poly.entity_id
_entity_poly.type
_entity_poly.pdbx_seq_one_letter_code
_entity_poly.pdbx_strand_id
1 'polypeptide(L)'
;MATNNTVQGKNVVMSMCTYYGSEIDQFSWSYFGGNKLVTEDKNHVPTPLAYSIICGNRVLASAFDAYSDERIKNNITDIDTKKALDIIRQIQSKRYNYKDIIKKGDKPEWGFIDQQVKSLVENSTNLVSEFIPDIYELDQVLNSYSNIIKLDITTINFEINEKIRLIYKDGKCLDTKITGILDNYTFTIEENINQQQIFVYGREINDLHTLNKDCIFTI
;
A
#
# COMPACT_ATOMS: atom_id res chain seq x y z
N MET A 1 -2.82 19.93 0.32
CA MET A 1 -3.69 21.03 -0.19
C MET A 1 -3.74 20.92 -1.70
N ALA A 2 -4.91 20.65 -2.26
CA ALA A 2 -5.09 20.70 -3.69
C ALA A 2 -5.22 22.18 -4.10
N THR A 3 -4.27 22.70 -4.80
CA THR A 3 -4.40 24.02 -5.43
C THR A 3 -5.18 23.83 -6.73
N ASN A 4 -6.44 24.27 -6.75
CA ASN A 4 -7.19 24.43 -7.98
C ASN A 4 -6.59 25.58 -8.79
N ASN A 5 -5.61 25.28 -9.64
CA ASN A 5 -5.24 26.20 -10.70
C ASN A 5 -6.16 25.97 -11.89
N THR A 6 -7.26 26.71 -11.94
CA THR A 6 -8.04 26.89 -13.17
C THR A 6 -7.25 27.76 -14.13
N VAL A 7 -6.45 27.15 -14.96
CA VAL A 7 -5.91 27.83 -16.14
C VAL A 7 -7.08 28.02 -17.12
N GLN A 8 -7.30 29.24 -17.59
CA GLN A 8 -8.26 29.52 -18.67
C GLN A 8 -7.84 28.75 -19.93
N GLY A 9 -8.46 27.63 -20.13
CA GLY A 9 -8.22 26.70 -21.20
C GLY A 9 -8.53 25.30 -20.70
N LYS A 10 -9.11 24.49 -21.50
CA LYS A 10 -9.72 23.18 -21.21
C LYS A 10 -8.76 22.09 -20.65
N ASN A 11 -7.58 22.47 -20.17
CA ASN A 11 -6.59 21.51 -19.68
C ASN A 11 -6.34 21.72 -18.19
N VAL A 12 -6.71 20.74 -17.38
CA VAL A 12 -6.26 20.63 -15.99
C VAL A 12 -4.89 19.98 -16.00
N VAL A 13 -3.85 20.72 -15.66
CA VAL A 13 -2.51 20.17 -15.45
C VAL A 13 -2.32 19.97 -13.97
N MET A 14 -2.23 18.71 -13.54
CA MET A 14 -1.83 18.35 -12.19
C MET A 14 -0.35 17.96 -12.24
N SER A 15 0.51 18.79 -11.63
CA SER A 15 1.90 18.44 -11.40
C SER A 15 2.05 17.91 -9.98
N MET A 16 2.52 16.69 -9.83
CA MET A 16 2.81 16.07 -8.54
C MET A 16 4.32 15.81 -8.48
N CYS A 17 4.96 16.38 -7.50
CA CYS A 17 6.35 16.07 -7.19
C CYS A 17 6.39 15.01 -6.09
N THR A 18 7.35 14.11 -6.18
CA THR A 18 7.62 13.18 -5.09
C THR A 18 8.07 13.97 -3.87
N TYR A 19 7.31 13.87 -2.79
CA TYR A 19 7.65 14.53 -1.53
C TYR A 19 8.26 13.50 -0.59
N TYR A 20 9.54 13.62 -0.34
CA TYR A 20 10.24 12.80 0.65
C TYR A 20 10.31 13.58 1.96
N GLY A 21 9.31 13.41 2.82
CA GLY A 21 9.32 13.96 4.17
C GLY A 21 9.43 15.47 4.26
N SER A 22 9.70 15.98 5.45
CA SER A 22 9.84 17.42 5.75
C SER A 22 11.21 18.02 5.38
N GLU A 23 12.11 17.24 4.80
CA GLU A 23 13.49 17.66 4.55
C GLU A 23 13.76 17.77 3.05
N ILE A 24 13.69 19.01 2.55
CA ILE A 24 14.01 19.37 1.16
C ILE A 24 15.47 19.01 0.81
N ASP A 25 16.34 18.91 1.79
CA ASP A 25 17.75 18.62 1.62
C ASP A 25 18.06 17.20 1.13
N GLN A 26 17.16 16.25 1.35
CA GLN A 26 17.37 14.86 0.93
C GLN A 26 17.40 14.68 -0.58
N PHE A 27 16.68 15.50 -1.34
CA PHE A 27 16.64 15.42 -2.80
C PHE A 27 17.93 15.94 -3.44
N SER A 28 18.51 17.02 -2.90
CA SER A 28 19.75 17.57 -3.41
C SER A 28 20.94 16.65 -3.18
N TRP A 29 20.89 15.81 -2.15
CA TRP A 29 21.95 14.89 -1.82
C TRP A 29 22.12 13.74 -2.81
N SER A 30 21.02 13.26 -3.39
CA SER A 30 21.07 12.14 -4.33
C SER A 30 21.70 12.50 -5.66
N TYR A 31 21.66 13.78 -6.09
CA TYR A 31 22.17 14.20 -7.38
C TYR A 31 23.57 14.84 -7.34
N PHE A 32 23.90 15.59 -6.31
CA PHE A 32 25.10 16.40 -6.30
C PHE A 32 26.32 15.74 -5.66
N GLY A 33 26.31 14.45 -5.49
CA GLY A 33 27.45 13.77 -4.90
C GLY A 33 27.88 14.34 -3.53
N GLY A 34 27.12 15.33 -3.05
CA GLY A 34 27.18 15.79 -1.69
C GLY A 34 26.94 14.67 -0.71
N ASN A 35 26.27 13.67 -1.18
CA ASN A 35 26.27 12.34 -0.61
C ASN A 35 27.65 11.81 -0.22
N LYS A 36 28.72 12.23 -0.90
CA LYS A 36 30.09 11.97 -0.44
C LYS A 36 30.47 12.83 0.75
N LEU A 37 29.83 13.96 0.92
CA LEU A 37 30.05 14.87 2.02
C LEU A 37 29.29 14.43 3.28
N VAL A 38 28.28 13.58 3.08
CA VAL A 38 27.50 12.98 4.15
C VAL A 38 28.06 11.61 4.49
N THR A 39 29.34 11.56 4.68
CA THR A 39 30.02 10.38 5.16
C THR A 39 29.58 9.93 6.55
N GLU A 40 28.81 10.75 7.23
CA GLU A 40 28.33 10.49 8.58
C GLU A 40 26.93 9.85 8.61
N ASP A 41 26.12 10.00 7.56
CA ASP A 41 24.82 9.32 7.49
C ASP A 41 24.83 8.17 6.47
N LYS A 42 25.33 7.04 6.88
CA LYS A 42 25.40 5.80 6.09
C LYS A 42 24.02 5.15 5.87
N ASN A 43 22.97 5.69 6.44
CA ASN A 43 21.63 5.09 6.42
C ASN A 43 20.72 5.69 5.34
N HIS A 44 21.19 6.68 4.59
CA HIS A 44 20.38 7.27 3.52
C HIS A 44 20.51 6.46 2.23
N VAL A 45 19.80 5.36 2.16
CA VAL A 45 19.58 4.65 0.90
C VAL A 45 18.46 5.39 0.16
N PRO A 46 18.71 5.93 -1.07
CA PRO A 46 17.61 6.40 -1.89
C PRO A 46 16.60 5.26 -2.02
N THR A 47 15.38 5.50 -1.58
CA THR A 47 14.33 4.49 -1.73
C THR A 47 13.85 4.55 -3.19
N PRO A 48 14.26 3.62 -4.07
CA PRO A 48 13.89 3.66 -5.48
C PRO A 48 12.40 3.41 -5.74
N LEU A 49 11.61 3.29 -4.68
CA LEU A 49 10.20 2.87 -4.71
C LEU A 49 9.24 3.94 -4.18
N ALA A 50 9.62 5.21 -4.24
CA ALA A 50 8.69 6.27 -3.86
C ALA A 50 7.56 6.39 -4.90
N TYR A 51 6.35 6.34 -4.41
CA TYR A 51 5.16 6.57 -5.23
C TYR A 51 4.83 8.06 -5.26
N SER A 52 4.74 8.64 -6.45
CA SER A 52 4.29 10.02 -6.62
C SER A 52 2.76 10.14 -6.59
N ILE A 53 2.04 9.08 -6.92
CA ILE A 53 0.58 9.01 -6.92
C ILE A 53 0.13 7.70 -6.29
N ILE A 54 -0.67 7.80 -5.24
CA ILE A 54 -1.35 6.66 -4.61
C ILE A 54 -2.85 6.90 -4.72
N CYS A 55 -3.56 5.99 -5.41
CA CYS A 55 -4.99 6.06 -5.59
C CYS A 55 -5.67 4.89 -4.88
N GLY A 56 -6.57 5.16 -3.95
CA GLY A 56 -7.36 4.13 -3.25
C GLY A 56 -8.40 3.44 -4.14
N ASN A 57 -8.73 4.06 -5.30
CA ASN A 57 -9.69 3.57 -6.27
C ASN A 57 -9.07 3.50 -7.68
N ARG A 58 -9.90 3.14 -8.66
CA ARG A 58 -9.51 3.03 -10.08
C ARG A 58 -9.12 4.40 -10.66
N VAL A 59 -8.09 4.40 -11.49
CA VAL A 59 -7.71 5.55 -12.32
C VAL A 59 -8.26 5.32 -13.73
N LEU A 60 -9.04 6.28 -14.25
CA LEU A 60 -9.51 6.30 -15.63
C LEU A 60 -8.67 7.31 -16.41
N ALA A 61 -7.94 6.82 -17.40
CA ALA A 61 -7.13 7.64 -18.29
C ALA A 61 -7.26 7.14 -19.72
N SER A 62 -7.07 8.01 -20.70
CA SER A 62 -7.05 7.63 -22.11
C SER A 62 -5.77 6.89 -22.50
N ALA A 63 -4.66 7.20 -21.84
CA ALA A 63 -3.36 6.54 -22.02
C ALA A 63 -2.46 6.75 -20.79
N PHE A 64 -1.48 5.87 -20.65
CA PHE A 64 -0.35 6.01 -19.72
C PHE A 64 0.94 5.86 -20.54
N ASP A 65 1.77 6.90 -20.52
CA ASP A 65 3.06 6.91 -21.19
C ASP A 65 4.19 6.76 -20.19
N ALA A 66 5.14 5.91 -20.47
CA ALA A 66 6.33 5.72 -19.67
C ALA A 66 7.60 6.11 -20.44
N TYR A 67 8.56 6.71 -19.75
CA TYR A 67 9.87 6.97 -20.35
C TYR A 67 10.60 5.65 -20.63
N SER A 68 10.95 5.40 -21.88
CA SER A 68 11.64 4.18 -22.32
C SER A 68 12.75 4.41 -23.34
N ASP A 69 13.32 5.63 -23.37
CA ASP A 69 14.41 6.00 -24.27
C ASP A 69 15.69 5.22 -23.89
N GLU A 70 16.40 4.71 -24.91
CA GLU A 70 17.63 3.96 -24.72
C GLU A 70 18.69 4.76 -23.94
N ARG A 71 18.75 6.08 -24.16
CA ARG A 71 19.77 6.98 -23.55
C ARG A 71 19.64 7.09 -22.03
N ILE A 72 18.51 6.70 -21.44
CA ILE A 72 18.31 6.71 -20.00
C ILE A 72 18.51 5.32 -19.37
N LYS A 73 18.88 4.33 -20.19
CA LYS A 73 19.07 2.93 -19.77
C LYS A 73 20.54 2.55 -19.85
N ASN A 74 20.94 1.56 -19.08
CA ASN A 74 22.27 1.01 -19.08
C ASN A 74 22.23 -0.52 -19.06
N ASN A 75 23.30 -1.18 -19.51
CA ASN A 75 23.41 -2.65 -19.51
C ASN A 75 22.24 -3.36 -20.22
N ILE A 76 21.84 -2.84 -21.38
CA ILE A 76 20.74 -3.39 -22.18
C ILE A 76 21.17 -4.75 -22.72
N THR A 77 20.39 -5.77 -22.44
CA THR A 77 20.60 -7.15 -22.92
C THR A 77 19.28 -7.75 -23.34
N ASP A 78 19.32 -8.65 -24.32
CA ASP A 78 18.14 -9.39 -24.77
C ASP A 78 17.68 -10.39 -23.71
N ILE A 79 16.38 -10.57 -23.60
CA ILE A 79 15.76 -11.61 -22.78
C ILE A 79 15.76 -12.92 -23.60
N ASP A 80 16.18 -14.03 -23.00
CA ASP A 80 16.04 -15.35 -23.59
C ASP A 80 14.57 -15.70 -23.82
N THR A 81 14.16 -15.76 -25.07
CA THR A 81 12.75 -15.97 -25.48
C THR A 81 12.22 -17.32 -25.05
N LYS A 82 13.05 -18.37 -24.94
CA LYS A 82 12.62 -19.68 -24.43
C LYS A 82 12.30 -19.60 -22.96
N LYS A 83 13.20 -19.00 -22.18
CA LYS A 83 13.00 -18.76 -20.75
C LYS A 83 11.78 -17.88 -20.49
N ALA A 84 11.61 -16.82 -21.27
CA ALA A 84 10.45 -15.94 -21.22
C ALA A 84 9.14 -16.71 -21.43
N LEU A 85 9.05 -17.53 -22.47
CA LEU A 85 7.88 -18.35 -22.77
C LEU A 85 7.57 -19.36 -21.66
N ASP A 86 8.59 -19.98 -21.07
CA ASP A 86 8.42 -20.92 -19.97
C ASP A 86 7.92 -20.22 -18.69
N ILE A 87 8.37 -19.00 -18.41
CA ILE A 87 7.86 -18.18 -17.33
C ILE A 87 6.37 -17.84 -17.55
N ILE A 88 6.02 -17.35 -18.74
CA ILE A 88 4.62 -17.01 -19.09
C ILE A 88 3.69 -18.21 -18.89
N ARG A 89 4.10 -19.41 -19.26
CA ARG A 89 3.32 -20.63 -19.08
C ARG A 89 3.11 -21.00 -17.61
N GLN A 90 3.98 -20.59 -16.71
CA GLN A 90 3.90 -20.86 -15.30
C GLN A 90 3.05 -19.81 -14.54
N ILE A 91 2.93 -18.60 -15.07
CA ILE A 91 2.09 -17.56 -14.48
C ILE A 91 0.62 -17.95 -14.61
N GLN A 92 -0.07 -18.09 -13.47
CA GLN A 92 -1.46 -18.51 -13.43
C GLN A 92 -2.37 -17.33 -13.13
N SER A 93 -3.30 -17.05 -14.04
CA SER A 93 -4.42 -16.16 -13.73
C SER A 93 -5.33 -16.79 -12.69
N LYS A 94 -5.76 -16.01 -11.72
CA LYS A 94 -6.67 -16.43 -10.66
C LYS A 94 -7.98 -15.63 -10.75
N ARG A 95 -9.06 -16.25 -10.28
CA ARG A 95 -10.32 -15.58 -10.01
C ARG A 95 -10.48 -15.49 -8.50
N TYR A 96 -10.75 -14.31 -7.99
CA TYR A 96 -10.86 -14.05 -6.54
C TYR A 96 -11.87 -12.94 -6.25
N ASN A 97 -12.28 -12.86 -4.99
CA ASN A 97 -13.01 -11.71 -4.45
C ASN A 97 -12.11 -10.96 -3.48
N TYR A 98 -12.24 -9.64 -3.42
CA TYR A 98 -11.61 -8.87 -2.37
C TYR A 98 -12.33 -9.08 -1.04
N LYS A 99 -11.57 -9.12 0.06
CA LYS A 99 -12.15 -9.14 1.40
C LYS A 99 -12.90 -7.84 1.72
N ASP A 100 -12.36 -6.70 1.29
CA ASP A 100 -13.00 -5.39 1.43
C ASP A 100 -14.09 -5.19 0.37
N ILE A 101 -15.26 -5.78 0.60
CA ILE A 101 -16.41 -5.71 -0.30
C ILE A 101 -17.03 -4.31 -0.34
N ILE A 102 -16.84 -3.50 0.69
CA ILE A 102 -17.37 -2.12 0.75
C ILE A 102 -16.63 -1.23 -0.27
N LYS A 103 -15.30 -1.33 -0.33
CA LYS A 103 -14.50 -0.54 -1.28
C LYS A 103 -14.39 -1.15 -2.68
N LYS A 104 -14.35 -2.47 -2.76
CA LYS A 104 -14.06 -3.20 -4.01
C LYS A 104 -15.29 -3.82 -4.67
N GLY A 105 -16.39 -3.94 -3.92
CA GLY A 105 -17.59 -4.68 -4.36
C GLY A 105 -17.43 -6.19 -4.13
N ASP A 106 -18.52 -6.90 -4.35
CA ASP A 106 -18.65 -8.35 -4.11
C ASP A 106 -18.40 -9.21 -5.36
N LYS A 107 -18.17 -8.56 -6.52
CA LYS A 107 -17.96 -9.28 -7.78
C LYS A 107 -16.57 -9.87 -7.84
N PRO A 108 -16.45 -11.13 -8.34
CA PRO A 108 -15.16 -11.73 -8.55
C PRO A 108 -14.37 -10.99 -9.64
N GLU A 109 -13.10 -10.83 -9.39
CA GLU A 109 -12.14 -10.24 -10.32
C GLU A 109 -11.14 -11.30 -10.83
N TRP A 110 -10.46 -10.98 -11.91
CA TRP A 110 -9.40 -11.79 -12.49
C TRP A 110 -8.08 -11.05 -12.36
N GLY A 111 -7.05 -11.76 -11.96
CA GLY A 111 -5.73 -11.17 -11.81
C GLY A 111 -4.68 -12.19 -11.42
N PHE A 112 -3.55 -11.69 -10.97
CA PHE A 112 -2.43 -12.49 -10.52
C PHE A 112 -2.30 -12.41 -9.00
N ILE A 113 -1.67 -13.40 -8.41
CA ILE A 113 -1.24 -13.37 -7.01
C ILE A 113 0.23 -13.00 -6.99
N ASP A 114 0.54 -11.89 -6.36
CA ASP A 114 1.86 -11.27 -6.39
C ASP A 114 2.96 -12.21 -5.88
N GLN A 115 2.69 -12.96 -4.82
CA GLN A 115 3.63 -13.95 -4.27
C GLN A 115 3.98 -15.05 -5.28
N GLN A 116 3.01 -15.45 -6.13
CA GLN A 116 3.26 -16.44 -7.18
C GLN A 116 4.13 -15.85 -8.29
N VAL A 117 3.83 -14.63 -8.73
CA VAL A 117 4.59 -13.97 -9.80
C VAL A 117 6.02 -13.70 -9.36
N LYS A 118 6.22 -13.25 -8.11
CA LYS A 118 7.53 -13.01 -7.51
C LYS A 118 8.46 -14.22 -7.60
N SER A 119 7.91 -15.42 -7.45
CA SER A 119 8.70 -16.66 -7.52
C SER A 119 9.19 -17.00 -8.93
N LEU A 120 8.60 -16.39 -9.97
CA LEU A 120 8.88 -16.65 -11.38
C LEU A 120 9.61 -15.50 -12.05
N VAL A 121 9.30 -14.26 -11.68
CA VAL A 121 9.82 -13.05 -12.30
C VAL A 121 10.52 -12.21 -11.25
N GLU A 122 11.83 -12.11 -11.37
CA GLU A 122 12.65 -11.29 -10.47
C GLU A 122 12.25 -9.80 -10.59
N ASN A 123 12.26 -9.09 -9.46
CA ASN A 123 11.91 -7.67 -9.38
C ASN A 123 10.50 -7.29 -9.85
N SER A 124 9.61 -8.27 -9.97
CA SER A 124 8.21 -8.03 -10.36
C SER A 124 7.33 -7.48 -9.24
N THR A 125 7.78 -7.56 -8.00
CA THR A 125 7.00 -7.15 -6.83
C THR A 125 7.77 -6.22 -5.91
N ASN A 126 7.04 -5.32 -5.27
CA ASN A 126 7.54 -4.44 -4.23
C ASN A 126 6.79 -4.70 -2.92
N LEU A 127 7.35 -4.28 -1.81
CA LEU A 127 6.71 -4.36 -0.50
C LEU A 127 6.29 -2.97 -0.04
N VAL A 128 5.10 -2.86 0.52
CA VAL A 128 4.57 -1.62 1.10
C VAL A 128 3.95 -1.90 2.46
N SER A 129 3.92 -0.87 3.32
CA SER A 129 3.15 -0.92 4.54
C SER A 129 1.72 -0.46 4.27
N GLU A 130 0.74 -1.27 4.65
CA GLU A 130 -0.69 -0.94 4.48
C GLU A 130 -1.54 -1.74 5.47
N PHE A 131 -2.74 -1.23 5.76
CA PHE A 131 -3.73 -1.95 6.54
C PHE A 131 -4.48 -2.96 5.67
N ILE A 132 -4.59 -4.18 6.16
CA ILE A 132 -5.31 -5.26 5.49
C ILE A 132 -6.64 -5.57 6.19
N PRO A 133 -7.69 -5.95 5.44
CA PRO A 133 -9.00 -6.29 6.02
C PRO A 133 -9.02 -7.75 6.53
N ASP A 134 -8.23 -8.02 7.55
CA ASP A 134 -8.13 -9.36 8.13
C ASP A 134 -9.10 -9.62 9.29
N ILE A 135 -9.65 -8.57 9.88
CA ILE A 135 -10.75 -8.66 10.86
C ILE A 135 -12.08 -8.37 10.16
N TYR A 136 -12.29 -7.18 9.63
CA TYR A 136 -13.42 -6.75 8.82
C TYR A 136 -14.78 -6.96 9.49
N GLU A 137 -14.92 -6.49 10.71
CA GLU A 137 -16.06 -6.76 11.59
C GLU A 137 -16.59 -5.48 12.23
N LEU A 138 -17.93 -5.40 12.40
CA LEU A 138 -18.59 -4.31 13.12
C LEU A 138 -18.79 -4.72 14.57
N ASP A 139 -18.07 -4.11 15.48
CA ASP A 139 -17.95 -4.52 16.86
C ASP A 139 -18.46 -3.51 17.85
N GLN A 140 -18.60 -3.95 19.10
CA GLN A 140 -19.05 -3.14 20.21
C GLN A 140 -17.88 -2.61 21.04
N VAL A 141 -17.94 -1.34 21.35
CA VAL A 141 -17.12 -0.76 22.41
C VAL A 141 -17.85 -1.01 23.73
N LEU A 142 -17.21 -1.75 24.65
CA LEU A 142 -17.88 -2.27 25.85
C LEU A 142 -18.46 -1.22 26.79
N ASN A 143 -17.97 0.01 26.74
CA ASN A 143 -18.55 1.16 27.50
C ASN A 143 -18.39 2.44 26.70
N SER A 144 -19.32 3.36 26.84
CA SER A 144 -19.12 4.72 26.33
C SER A 144 -17.84 5.32 26.94
N TYR A 145 -16.96 5.85 26.11
CA TYR A 145 -15.63 6.32 26.54
C TYR A 145 -14.71 5.21 27.03
N SER A 146 -14.63 4.12 26.27
CA SER A 146 -13.72 3.01 26.60
C SER A 146 -12.69 2.81 25.49
N ASN A 147 -11.55 2.31 25.90
CA ASN A 147 -10.52 1.77 25.01
C ASN A 147 -10.60 0.24 24.84
N ILE A 148 -11.70 -0.39 25.29
CA ILE A 148 -11.91 -1.84 25.25
C ILE A 148 -12.85 -2.16 24.10
N ILE A 149 -12.38 -2.97 23.15
CA ILE A 149 -13.13 -3.44 22.00
C ILE A 149 -13.33 -4.95 22.13
N LYS A 150 -14.56 -5.39 21.88
CA LYS A 150 -14.92 -6.80 21.86
C LYS A 150 -15.40 -7.18 20.49
N LEU A 151 -14.72 -8.13 19.86
CA LEU A 151 -15.13 -8.77 18.61
C LEU A 151 -16.25 -9.79 18.86
N ASP A 152 -17.20 -9.88 17.95
CA ASP A 152 -18.32 -10.83 18.07
C ASP A 152 -17.99 -12.21 17.47
N ILE A 153 -17.22 -12.27 16.41
CA ILE A 153 -17.00 -13.47 15.59
C ILE A 153 -15.52 -13.85 15.49
N THR A 154 -14.66 -12.88 15.23
CA THR A 154 -13.26 -13.16 14.91
C THR A 154 -12.40 -13.35 16.15
N THR A 155 -11.72 -14.46 16.23
CA THR A 155 -10.75 -14.71 17.31
C THR A 155 -9.51 -13.84 17.14
N ILE A 156 -9.11 -13.21 18.23
CA ILE A 156 -7.93 -12.35 18.27
C ILE A 156 -6.67 -13.18 18.12
N ASN A 157 -5.80 -12.74 17.21
CA ASN A 157 -4.42 -13.21 17.06
C ASN A 157 -3.45 -12.02 16.96
N PHE A 158 -3.79 -10.94 17.65
CA PHE A 158 -2.94 -9.74 17.72
C PHE A 158 -1.79 -9.91 18.69
N GLU A 159 -0.74 -9.13 18.46
CA GLU A 159 0.33 -8.89 19.43
C GLU A 159 0.21 -7.48 20.01
N ILE A 160 0.73 -7.29 21.22
CA ILE A 160 0.82 -5.95 21.84
C ILE A 160 1.73 -5.07 20.99
N ASN A 161 1.35 -3.81 20.78
CA ASN A 161 1.95 -2.81 19.91
C ASN A 161 1.70 -2.98 18.41
N GLU A 162 0.98 -4.01 17.98
CA GLU A 162 0.48 -4.03 16.60
C GLU A 162 -0.44 -2.83 16.36
N LYS A 163 -0.36 -2.28 15.15
CA LYS A 163 -1.28 -1.23 14.73
C LYS A 163 -2.50 -1.81 14.03
N ILE A 164 -3.66 -1.26 14.37
CA ILE A 164 -4.93 -1.61 13.75
C ILE A 164 -5.63 -0.35 13.23
N ARG A 165 -6.47 -0.52 12.24
CA ARG A 165 -7.37 0.52 11.71
C ARG A 165 -8.78 0.26 12.15
N LEU A 166 -9.37 1.27 12.77
CA LEU A 166 -10.77 1.33 13.15
C LEU A 166 -11.47 2.36 12.27
N ILE A 167 -12.73 2.11 11.94
CA ILE A 167 -13.53 3.02 11.11
C ILE A 167 -14.77 3.42 11.91
N TYR A 168 -14.92 4.72 12.11
CA TYR A 168 -16.09 5.30 12.76
C TYR A 168 -17.30 5.32 11.84
N LYS A 169 -18.50 5.46 12.42
CA LYS A 169 -19.76 5.52 11.68
C LYS A 169 -19.81 6.67 10.65
N ASP A 170 -19.08 7.75 10.88
CA ASP A 170 -18.95 8.88 9.95
C ASP A 170 -17.92 8.63 8.82
N GLY A 171 -17.32 7.46 8.79
CA GLY A 171 -16.31 7.06 7.79
C GLY A 171 -14.88 7.50 8.11
N LYS A 172 -14.64 8.19 9.23
CA LYS A 172 -13.27 8.52 9.65
C LYS A 172 -12.54 7.28 10.12
N CYS A 173 -11.24 7.24 9.82
CA CYS A 173 -10.36 6.18 10.28
C CYS A 173 -9.58 6.64 11.52
N LEU A 174 -9.40 5.71 12.45
CA LEU A 174 -8.48 5.81 13.57
C LEU A 174 -7.46 4.68 13.44
N ASP A 175 -6.21 5.04 13.25
CA ASP A 175 -5.09 4.11 13.27
C ASP A 175 -4.48 4.16 14.68
N THR A 176 -4.53 3.04 15.40
CA THR A 176 -4.17 2.95 16.81
C THR A 176 -3.38 1.69 17.10
N LYS A 177 -2.80 1.58 18.29
CA LYS A 177 -2.06 0.38 18.73
C LYS A 177 -2.84 -0.43 19.74
N ILE A 178 -2.62 -1.73 19.66
CA ILE A 178 -3.07 -2.68 20.68
C ILE A 178 -2.22 -2.49 21.94
N THR A 179 -2.87 -2.23 23.07
CA THR A 179 -2.21 -2.05 24.36
C THR A 179 -2.34 -3.26 25.29
N GLY A 180 -3.32 -4.12 25.02
CA GLY A 180 -3.51 -5.35 25.79
C GLY A 180 -4.52 -6.27 25.15
N ILE A 181 -4.42 -7.56 25.50
CA ILE A 181 -5.34 -8.62 25.09
C ILE A 181 -5.96 -9.18 26.36
N LEU A 182 -7.28 -9.07 26.49
CA LEU A 182 -8.01 -9.46 27.69
C LEU A 182 -8.50 -10.90 27.62
N ASP A 183 -8.96 -11.31 26.44
CA ASP A 183 -9.38 -12.68 26.11
C ASP A 183 -9.33 -12.94 24.61
N ASN A 184 -9.88 -14.04 24.13
CA ASN A 184 -9.84 -14.44 22.72
C ASN A 184 -10.61 -13.51 21.77
N TYR A 185 -11.41 -12.59 22.30
CA TYR A 185 -12.27 -11.70 21.53
C TYR A 185 -12.15 -10.23 21.97
N THR A 186 -11.46 -9.95 23.07
CA THR A 186 -11.45 -8.64 23.70
C THR A 186 -10.03 -8.08 23.82
N PHE A 187 -9.83 -6.87 23.33
CA PHE A 187 -8.55 -6.19 23.37
C PHE A 187 -8.69 -4.70 23.77
N THR A 188 -7.58 -4.10 24.13
CA THR A 188 -7.50 -2.68 24.47
C THR A 188 -6.61 -1.94 23.49
N ILE A 189 -6.92 -0.66 23.26
CA ILE A 189 -6.19 0.26 22.39
C ILE A 189 -5.68 1.47 23.16
N GLU A 190 -4.83 2.32 22.50
CA GLU A 190 -4.30 3.52 23.13
C GLU A 190 -5.38 4.56 23.41
N GLU A 191 -6.34 4.78 22.49
CA GLU A 191 -7.33 5.83 22.60
C GLU A 191 -8.65 5.34 23.20
N ASN A 192 -9.37 6.26 23.83
CA ASN A 192 -10.75 6.03 24.24
C ASN A 192 -11.71 6.35 23.09
N ILE A 193 -12.60 5.42 22.81
CA ILE A 193 -13.64 5.57 21.79
C ILE A 193 -14.94 6.06 22.46
N ASN A 194 -15.51 7.12 21.92
CA ASN A 194 -16.76 7.70 22.41
C ASN A 194 -18.01 7.21 21.66
N GLN A 195 -17.89 6.10 20.94
CA GLN A 195 -18.99 5.46 20.22
C GLN A 195 -19.22 4.06 20.76
N GLN A 196 -20.47 3.59 20.69
CA GLN A 196 -20.82 2.23 21.13
C GLN A 196 -20.44 1.16 20.10
N GLN A 197 -20.33 1.54 18.84
CA GLN A 197 -19.98 0.64 17.76
C GLN A 197 -18.81 1.20 16.97
N ILE A 198 -17.93 0.32 16.55
CA ILE A 198 -16.76 0.62 15.73
C ILE A 198 -16.57 -0.50 14.71
N PHE A 199 -16.19 -0.16 13.49
CA PHE A 199 -15.81 -1.15 12.50
C PHE A 199 -14.30 -1.41 12.62
N VAL A 200 -13.93 -2.63 12.97
CA VAL A 200 -12.54 -3.06 13.04
C VAL A 200 -12.13 -3.56 11.65
N TYR A 201 -11.32 -2.77 10.95
CA TYR A 201 -10.90 -3.10 9.59
C TYR A 201 -9.85 -4.21 9.59
N GLY A 202 -8.80 -4.04 10.38
CA GLY A 202 -7.73 -4.99 10.54
C GLY A 202 -6.39 -4.33 10.81
N ARG A 203 -5.30 -5.09 10.70
CA ARG A 203 -3.96 -4.67 11.10
C ARG A 203 -3.14 -4.06 9.98
N GLU A 204 -2.13 -3.26 10.38
CA GLU A 204 -1.04 -2.84 9.49
C GLU A 204 -0.05 -3.98 9.29
N ILE A 205 0.32 -4.24 8.04
CA ILE A 205 1.44 -5.11 7.69
C ILE A 205 2.47 -4.32 6.90
N ASN A 206 3.74 -4.69 6.98
CA ASN A 206 4.84 -4.00 6.30
C ASN A 206 5.37 -4.78 5.08
N ASP A 207 4.76 -5.88 4.76
CA ASP A 207 5.15 -6.81 3.72
C ASP A 207 4.02 -7.07 2.69
N LEU A 208 3.09 -6.12 2.54
CA LEU A 208 2.07 -6.20 1.50
C LEU A 208 2.75 -6.13 0.14
N HIS A 209 2.58 -7.18 -0.65
CA HIS A 209 3.11 -7.24 -1.99
C HIS A 209 2.31 -6.38 -2.97
N THR A 210 3.01 -5.65 -3.83
CA THR A 210 2.44 -4.93 -4.98
C THR A 210 3.12 -5.40 -6.26
N LEU A 211 2.35 -5.62 -7.32
CA LEU A 211 2.82 -6.15 -8.57
C LEU A 211 3.17 -5.02 -9.56
N ASN A 212 4.40 -5.03 -10.05
CA ASN A 212 4.78 -4.25 -11.21
C ASN A 212 4.33 -4.98 -12.49
N LYS A 213 3.20 -4.55 -13.06
CA LYS A 213 2.62 -5.19 -14.24
C LYS A 213 3.50 -5.07 -15.48
N ASP A 214 4.32 -4.03 -15.58
CA ASP A 214 5.23 -3.85 -16.72
C ASP A 214 6.24 -4.99 -16.83
N CYS A 215 6.69 -5.55 -15.70
CA CYS A 215 7.56 -6.72 -15.70
C CYS A 215 6.90 -7.96 -16.33
N ILE A 216 5.58 -8.07 -16.31
CA ILE A 216 4.85 -9.19 -16.92
C ILE A 216 4.62 -8.92 -18.41
N PHE A 217 4.32 -7.69 -18.78
CA PHE A 217 4.03 -7.35 -20.19
C PHE A 217 5.28 -7.32 -21.07
N THR A 218 6.46 -7.26 -20.47
CA THR A 218 7.75 -7.22 -21.20
C THR A 218 8.43 -8.58 -21.33
N ILE A 219 7.88 -9.63 -20.71
CA ILE A 219 8.32 -11.02 -20.89
C ILE A 219 7.63 -11.62 -22.12
#